data_5c34e75c033be4e8d5060e95fef83880
#
_entry.id   5c34e75c033be4e8d5060e95fef83880
#
_cell.length_a   1.000
_cell.length_b   1.000
_cell.length_c   1.000
_cell.angle_alpha   90.00
_cell.angle_beta   90.00
_cell.angle_gamma   90.00
#
_symmetry.space_group_name_H-M   'P 1'
#
loop_
_entity.id
_entity.type
_entity.pdbx_description
1 polymer ?
#
loop_
_entity_poly.entity_id
_entity_poly.type
_entity_poly.pdbx_seq_one_letter_code
_entity_poly.pdbx_strand_id
1 'polypeptide(L)'
;AKTGNDYSRRVEEVAKAEGAEVLVIAGKTEEDIASLESYEDKQMFLDELGLEESGVNRLIKKAYALLNLQTFITAGEMEVKAWTYHRGWKAPQCAGVIHTDFEKGFIRAEVIKYADYIEYGSEAAVREAGKLGIEGKDYVVQDGDIMHFRFNV
;
A
#
# COMPACT_ATOMS: atom_id res chain seq x y z
N ALA A 1 13.43 -20.60 4.53
CA ALA A 1 12.34 -19.85 3.87
C ALA A 1 12.78 -19.13 2.59
N LYS A 2 14.02 -18.59 2.54
CA LYS A 2 14.51 -17.86 1.34
C LYS A 2 14.69 -18.74 0.10
N THR A 3 15.17 -19.97 0.27
CA THR A 3 15.62 -20.83 -0.85
C THR A 3 14.67 -21.99 -1.15
N GLY A 4 13.66 -22.17 -0.33
CA GLY A 4 12.77 -23.31 -0.45
C GLY A 4 13.49 -24.67 -0.29
N ASN A 5 12.84 -25.73 -0.67
CA ASN A 5 13.36 -27.10 -0.72
C ASN A 5 12.94 -27.78 -2.04
N ASP A 6 13.28 -29.05 -2.20
CA ASP A 6 12.94 -29.78 -3.44
C ASP A 6 11.44 -29.83 -3.70
N TYR A 7 10.60 -29.89 -2.66
CA TYR A 7 9.15 -29.88 -2.83
C TYR A 7 8.64 -28.52 -3.27
N SER A 8 9.14 -27.42 -2.67
CA SER A 8 8.73 -26.07 -3.06
C SER A 8 9.14 -25.75 -4.50
N ARG A 9 10.35 -26.20 -4.94
CA ARG A 9 10.81 -26.05 -6.34
C ARG A 9 9.90 -26.76 -7.33
N ARG A 10 9.45 -27.98 -7.00
CA ARG A 10 8.49 -28.72 -7.85
C ARG A 10 7.13 -28.01 -7.93
N VAL A 11 6.67 -27.40 -6.84
CA VAL A 11 5.44 -26.59 -6.85
C VAL A 11 5.64 -25.33 -7.71
N GLU A 12 6.79 -24.67 -7.60
CA GLU A 12 7.12 -23.50 -8.41
C GLU A 12 7.13 -23.82 -9.91
N GLU A 13 7.65 -24.99 -10.31
CA GLU A 13 7.64 -25.44 -11.71
C GLU A 13 6.21 -25.61 -12.23
N VAL A 14 5.34 -26.23 -11.46
CA VAL A 14 3.92 -26.43 -11.84
C VAL A 14 3.22 -25.08 -11.94
N ALA A 15 3.35 -24.23 -10.90
CA ALA A 15 2.72 -22.92 -10.88
C ALA A 15 3.19 -22.03 -12.04
N LYS A 16 4.48 -22.07 -12.37
CA LYS A 16 5.03 -21.33 -13.51
C LYS A 16 4.42 -21.81 -14.84
N ALA A 17 4.21 -23.12 -14.99
CA ALA A 17 3.55 -23.67 -16.18
C ALA A 17 2.09 -23.24 -16.32
N GLU A 18 1.42 -23.00 -15.19
CA GLU A 18 0.02 -22.54 -15.12
C GLU A 18 -0.11 -20.99 -15.10
N GLY A 19 1.00 -20.26 -15.07
CA GLY A 19 1.01 -18.79 -14.94
C GLY A 19 0.57 -18.30 -13.56
N ALA A 20 0.68 -19.16 -12.54
CA ALA A 20 0.29 -18.84 -11.17
C ALA A 20 1.48 -18.27 -10.35
N GLU A 21 1.17 -17.42 -9.38
CA GLU A 21 2.13 -16.90 -8.42
C GLU A 21 2.39 -17.90 -7.28
N VAL A 22 3.63 -17.98 -6.84
CA VAL A 22 4.03 -18.81 -5.69
C VAL A 22 4.70 -17.95 -4.62
N LEU A 23 4.40 -18.27 -3.38
CA LEU A 23 5.05 -17.70 -2.22
C LEU A 23 5.38 -18.77 -1.20
N VAL A 24 6.65 -18.90 -0.86
CA VAL A 24 7.10 -19.79 0.21
C VAL A 24 7.07 -19.03 1.52
N ILE A 25 6.33 -19.58 2.50
CA ILE A 25 6.18 -19.03 3.85
C ILE A 25 6.60 -20.08 4.88
N ALA A 26 7.41 -19.69 5.85
CA ALA A 26 7.77 -20.52 7.00
C ALA A 26 6.81 -20.23 8.16
N GLY A 27 5.74 -21.02 8.30
CA GLY A 27 4.67 -20.75 9.26
C GLY A 27 5.15 -20.58 10.70
N LYS A 28 6.14 -21.37 11.15
CA LYS A 28 6.71 -21.22 12.50
C LYS A 28 7.42 -19.88 12.67
N THR A 29 8.19 -19.45 11.68
CA THR A 29 8.84 -18.13 11.70
C THR A 29 7.82 -16.99 11.75
N GLU A 30 6.73 -17.09 11.02
CA GLU A 30 5.66 -16.08 11.05
C GLU A 30 4.96 -16.04 12.43
N GLU A 31 4.75 -17.18 13.06
CA GLU A 31 4.21 -17.26 14.42
C GLU A 31 5.16 -16.59 15.42
N ASP A 32 6.46 -16.87 15.33
CA ASP A 32 7.47 -16.27 16.18
C ASP A 32 7.51 -14.74 16.00
N ILE A 33 7.48 -14.23 14.76
CA ILE A 33 7.41 -12.79 14.46
C ILE A 33 6.10 -12.18 15.01
N ALA A 34 4.98 -12.86 14.86
CA ALA A 34 3.68 -12.36 15.32
C ALA A 34 3.61 -12.26 16.86
N SER A 35 4.35 -13.10 17.58
CA SER A 35 4.41 -13.09 19.04
C SER A 35 5.25 -11.96 19.63
N LEU A 36 6.07 -11.27 18.82
CA LEU A 36 6.86 -10.12 19.26
C LEU A 36 5.97 -8.88 19.37
N GLU A 37 6.11 -8.13 20.46
CA GLU A 37 5.25 -6.96 20.71
C GLU A 37 5.76 -5.70 20.01
N SER A 38 7.08 -5.44 20.09
CA SER A 38 7.66 -4.22 19.53
C SER A 38 8.01 -4.36 18.05
N TYR A 39 7.98 -3.22 17.34
CA TYR A 39 8.44 -3.16 15.96
C TYR A 39 9.96 -3.43 15.85
N GLU A 40 10.72 -2.93 16.82
CA GLU A 40 12.16 -3.08 16.89
C GLU A 40 12.57 -4.54 17.04
N ASP A 41 11.90 -5.30 17.93
CA ASP A 41 12.15 -6.72 18.11
C ASP A 41 11.82 -7.52 16.85
N LYS A 42 10.74 -7.18 16.17
CA LYS A 42 10.37 -7.80 14.88
C LYS A 42 11.45 -7.56 13.84
N GLN A 43 11.96 -6.33 13.76
CA GLN A 43 13.00 -5.98 12.80
C GLN A 43 14.31 -6.72 13.12
N MET A 44 14.74 -6.72 14.38
CA MET A 44 15.93 -7.46 14.79
C MET A 44 15.83 -8.96 14.46
N PHE A 45 14.68 -9.56 14.70
CA PHE A 45 14.45 -10.98 14.40
C PHE A 45 14.49 -11.27 12.89
N LEU A 46 13.91 -10.37 12.08
CA LEU A 46 13.99 -10.47 10.63
C LEU A 46 15.43 -10.35 10.13
N ASP A 47 16.20 -9.42 10.68
CA ASP A 47 17.61 -9.19 10.34
C ASP A 47 18.49 -10.43 10.70
N GLU A 48 18.28 -11.05 11.86
CA GLU A 48 18.95 -12.30 12.24
C GLU A 48 18.68 -13.44 11.26
N LEU A 49 17.47 -13.52 10.72
CA LEU A 49 17.08 -14.49 9.71
C LEU A 49 17.53 -14.09 8.29
N GLY A 50 18.09 -12.91 8.12
CA GLY A 50 18.44 -12.30 6.85
C GLY A 50 17.23 -12.05 5.96
N LEU A 51 16.07 -11.77 6.53
CA LEU A 51 14.82 -11.44 5.84
C LEU A 51 14.62 -9.92 5.86
N GLU A 52 14.23 -9.35 4.73
CA GLU A 52 13.91 -7.92 4.63
C GLU A 52 12.51 -7.61 5.20
N GLU A 53 11.61 -8.57 5.12
CA GLU A 53 10.23 -8.46 5.58
C GLU A 53 9.63 -9.83 5.90
N SER A 54 8.54 -9.85 6.65
CA SER A 54 7.79 -11.07 6.97
C SER A 54 7.14 -11.70 5.73
N GLY A 55 6.86 -12.99 5.80
CA GLY A 55 6.12 -13.69 4.75
C GLY A 55 4.71 -13.16 4.59
N VAL A 56 4.07 -12.70 5.68
CA VAL A 56 2.76 -12.07 5.65
C VAL A 56 2.80 -10.77 4.82
N ASN A 57 3.81 -9.91 5.01
CA ASN A 57 3.95 -8.70 4.22
C ASN A 57 4.17 -9.02 2.73
N ARG A 58 4.99 -10.01 2.42
CA ARG A 58 5.18 -10.50 1.03
C ARG A 58 3.88 -11.03 0.42
N LEU A 59 3.08 -11.75 1.23
CA LEU A 59 1.78 -12.25 0.79
C LEU A 59 0.83 -11.10 0.43
N ILE A 60 0.73 -10.09 1.30
CA ILE A 60 -0.11 -8.91 1.07
C ILE A 60 0.31 -8.21 -0.24
N LYS A 61 1.61 -7.92 -0.40
CA LYS A 61 2.13 -7.27 -1.63
C LYS A 61 1.80 -8.07 -2.90
N LYS A 62 2.03 -9.40 -2.87
CA LYS A 62 1.69 -10.26 -4.00
C LYS A 62 0.19 -10.31 -4.27
N ALA A 63 -0.65 -10.39 -3.25
CA ALA A 63 -2.11 -10.38 -3.40
C ALA A 63 -2.59 -9.06 -4.00
N TYR A 64 -2.09 -7.92 -3.52
CA TYR A 64 -2.40 -6.60 -4.10
C TYR A 64 -1.98 -6.51 -5.57
N ALA A 65 -0.77 -6.98 -5.90
CA ALA A 65 -0.29 -7.00 -7.28
C ALA A 65 -1.16 -7.90 -8.18
N LEU A 66 -1.49 -9.10 -7.72
CA LEU A 66 -2.33 -10.05 -8.46
C LEU A 66 -3.75 -9.52 -8.70
N LEU A 67 -4.32 -8.85 -7.71
CA LEU A 67 -5.66 -8.25 -7.79
C LEU A 67 -5.65 -6.86 -8.45
N ASN A 68 -4.48 -6.38 -8.85
CA ASN A 68 -4.29 -5.05 -9.45
C ASN A 68 -4.78 -3.90 -8.54
N LEU A 69 -4.51 -4.05 -7.23
CA LEU A 69 -4.90 -3.09 -6.20
C LEU A 69 -3.76 -2.16 -5.82
N GLN A 70 -4.14 -0.98 -5.38
CA GLN A 70 -3.27 0.05 -4.80
C GLN A 70 -3.98 0.70 -3.61
N THR A 71 -3.25 1.53 -2.86
CA THR A 71 -3.76 2.22 -1.68
C THR A 71 -3.53 3.72 -1.79
N PHE A 72 -4.55 4.52 -1.50
CA PHE A 72 -4.39 5.94 -1.18
C PHE A 72 -4.76 6.19 0.28
N ILE A 73 -4.31 7.30 0.84
CA ILE A 73 -4.50 7.66 2.24
C ILE A 73 -5.30 8.96 2.32
N THR A 74 -6.27 9.02 3.21
CA THR A 74 -6.86 10.28 3.67
C THR A 74 -6.36 10.58 5.06
N ALA A 75 -5.86 11.79 5.28
CA ALA A 75 -5.39 12.26 6.57
C ALA A 75 -6.18 13.53 6.96
N GLY A 76 -6.91 13.45 8.04
CA GLY A 76 -7.66 14.55 8.63
C GLY A 76 -7.38 14.64 10.14
N GLU A 77 -7.82 15.71 10.78
CA GLU A 77 -7.64 15.89 12.24
C GLU A 77 -8.29 14.76 13.07
N MET A 78 -9.37 14.18 12.57
CA MET A 78 -10.15 13.17 13.30
C MET A 78 -9.72 11.74 12.95
N GLU A 79 -9.24 11.49 11.74
CA GLU A 79 -8.97 10.13 11.25
C GLU A 79 -7.90 10.15 10.17
N VAL A 80 -7.01 9.15 10.23
CA VAL A 80 -6.13 8.76 9.13
C VAL A 80 -6.57 7.39 8.65
N LYS A 81 -6.84 7.26 7.34
CA LYS A 81 -7.38 6.02 6.79
C LYS A 81 -6.77 5.66 5.44
N ALA A 82 -6.43 4.39 5.28
CA ALA A 82 -6.00 3.80 4.02
C ALA A 82 -7.21 3.23 3.27
N TRP A 83 -7.28 3.52 1.97
CA TRP A 83 -8.36 3.12 1.07
C TRP A 83 -7.79 2.32 -0.09
N THR A 84 -8.35 1.14 -0.32
CA THR A 84 -7.94 0.28 -1.43
C THR A 84 -8.70 0.64 -2.69
N TYR A 85 -7.99 0.71 -3.82
CA TYR A 85 -8.57 1.00 -5.13
C TYR A 85 -7.88 0.19 -6.24
N HIS A 86 -8.46 0.12 -7.43
CA HIS A 86 -7.83 -0.54 -8.57
C HIS A 86 -6.83 0.39 -9.27
N ARG A 87 -5.66 -0.16 -9.56
CA ARG A 87 -4.60 0.56 -10.30
C ARG A 87 -5.14 1.18 -11.58
N GLY A 88 -4.74 2.41 -11.86
CA GLY A 88 -5.15 3.15 -13.04
C GLY A 88 -6.44 3.94 -12.86
N TRP A 89 -7.09 3.86 -11.69
CA TRP A 89 -8.25 4.70 -11.40
C TRP A 89 -7.87 6.17 -11.28
N LYS A 90 -8.81 7.01 -11.71
CA LYS A 90 -8.71 8.47 -11.61
C LYS A 90 -9.25 8.97 -10.27
N ALA A 91 -8.85 10.20 -9.91
CA ALA A 91 -9.22 10.82 -8.65
C ALA A 91 -10.73 10.79 -8.33
N PRO A 92 -11.69 11.03 -9.27
CA PRO A 92 -13.11 10.89 -8.97
C PRO A 92 -13.52 9.49 -8.56
N GLN A 93 -12.99 8.44 -9.23
CA GLN A 93 -13.28 7.05 -8.89
C GLN A 93 -12.75 6.70 -7.49
N CYS A 94 -11.57 7.18 -7.14
CA CYS A 94 -11.00 7.01 -5.80
C CYS A 94 -11.82 7.77 -4.75
N ALA A 95 -12.32 8.97 -5.04
CA ALA A 95 -13.27 9.67 -4.17
C ALA A 95 -14.54 8.85 -3.94
N GLY A 96 -15.02 8.14 -4.97
CA GLY A 96 -16.16 7.23 -4.92
C GLY A 96 -16.00 6.04 -3.98
N VAL A 97 -14.76 5.60 -3.72
CA VAL A 97 -14.47 4.56 -2.71
C VAL A 97 -14.87 5.01 -1.31
N ILE A 98 -14.75 6.30 -1.03
CA ILE A 98 -15.14 6.89 0.25
C ILE A 98 -16.67 7.04 0.32
N HIS A 99 -17.24 7.71 -0.68
CA HIS A 99 -18.68 7.90 -0.81
C HIS A 99 -19.06 8.25 -2.25
N THR A 100 -20.20 7.73 -2.72
CA THR A 100 -20.67 7.96 -4.10
C THR A 100 -20.91 9.44 -4.42
N ASP A 101 -21.28 10.26 -3.43
CA ASP A 101 -21.48 11.69 -3.64
C ASP A 101 -20.15 12.42 -3.85
N PHE A 102 -19.05 11.92 -3.30
CA PHE A 102 -17.71 12.50 -3.55
C PHE A 102 -17.28 12.31 -5.00
N GLU A 103 -17.63 11.18 -5.61
CA GLU A 103 -17.39 10.94 -7.03
C GLU A 103 -18.24 11.90 -7.90
N LYS A 104 -19.55 11.95 -7.63
CA LYS A 104 -20.50 12.78 -8.42
C LYS A 104 -20.19 14.27 -8.32
N GLY A 105 -19.91 14.74 -7.10
CA GLY A 105 -19.62 16.13 -6.81
C GLY A 105 -18.14 16.51 -6.93
N PHE A 106 -17.28 15.63 -7.43
CA PHE A 106 -15.82 15.86 -7.48
C PHE A 106 -15.46 17.15 -8.20
N ILE A 107 -14.68 17.98 -7.53
CA ILE A 107 -14.15 19.25 -8.08
C ILE A 107 -12.64 19.08 -8.36
N ARG A 108 -11.86 18.74 -7.35
CA ARG A 108 -10.41 18.54 -7.40
C ARG A 108 -9.92 17.70 -6.21
N ALA A 109 -8.70 17.20 -6.30
CA ALA A 109 -7.98 16.60 -5.18
C ALA A 109 -6.73 17.42 -4.86
N GLU A 110 -6.45 17.61 -3.58
CA GLU A 110 -5.14 18.03 -3.10
C GLU A 110 -4.35 16.76 -2.82
N VAL A 111 -3.17 16.63 -3.42
CA VAL A 111 -2.38 15.40 -3.40
C VAL A 111 -0.99 15.68 -2.85
N ILE A 112 -0.57 14.89 -1.87
CA ILE A 112 0.78 14.88 -1.32
C ILE A 112 1.37 13.48 -1.56
N LYS A 113 2.58 13.41 -2.06
CA LYS A 113 3.29 12.15 -2.15
C LYS A 113 3.74 11.68 -0.77
N TYR A 114 3.56 10.40 -0.47
CA TYR A 114 3.96 9.83 0.82
C TYR A 114 5.43 10.15 1.17
N ALA A 115 6.34 10.04 0.18
CA ALA A 115 7.75 10.37 0.38
C ALA A 115 7.97 11.84 0.79
N ASP A 116 7.27 12.78 0.13
CA ASP A 116 7.34 14.20 0.49
C ASP A 116 6.79 14.44 1.91
N TYR A 117 5.69 13.74 2.28
CA TYR A 117 5.14 13.86 3.63
C TYR A 117 6.12 13.38 4.71
N ILE A 118 6.82 12.27 4.47
CA ILE A 118 7.84 11.77 5.40
C ILE A 118 9.05 12.71 5.48
N GLU A 119 9.48 13.27 4.34
CA GLU A 119 10.62 14.19 4.28
C GLU A 119 10.35 15.48 5.04
N TYR A 120 9.17 16.10 4.84
CA TYR A 120 8.83 17.40 5.43
C TYR A 120 8.10 17.30 6.78
N GLY A 121 7.58 16.14 7.15
CA GLY A 121 7.00 15.84 8.46
C GLY A 121 5.60 16.41 8.72
N SER A 122 5.07 17.27 7.84
CA SER A 122 3.70 17.80 7.98
C SER A 122 3.14 18.32 6.65
N GLU A 123 1.82 18.35 6.51
CA GLU A 123 1.15 18.92 5.33
C GLU A 123 1.47 20.42 5.15
N ALA A 124 1.60 21.17 6.23
CA ALA A 124 1.95 22.59 6.18
C ALA A 124 3.34 22.78 5.55
N ALA A 125 4.34 22.01 6.01
CA ALA A 125 5.68 22.07 5.47
C ALA A 125 5.75 21.60 4.00
N VAL A 126 5.02 20.55 3.64
CA VAL A 126 4.90 20.11 2.23
C VAL A 126 4.31 21.22 1.35
N ARG A 127 3.28 21.92 1.85
CA ARG A 127 2.64 23.05 1.15
C ARG A 127 3.60 24.23 0.97
N GLU A 128 4.33 24.60 2.01
CA GLU A 128 5.35 25.65 1.97
C GLU A 128 6.49 25.31 1.00
N ALA A 129 6.87 24.04 0.93
CA ALA A 129 7.86 23.55 -0.03
C ALA A 129 7.33 23.46 -1.49
N GLY A 130 6.06 23.79 -1.72
CA GLY A 130 5.43 23.75 -3.06
C GLY A 130 5.22 22.33 -3.61
N LYS A 131 5.19 21.33 -2.73
CA LYS A 131 5.04 19.90 -3.08
C LYS A 131 3.60 19.39 -3.01
N LEU A 132 2.64 20.22 -2.60
CA LEU A 132 1.23 19.89 -2.64
C LEU A 132 0.70 20.09 -4.06
N GLY A 133 0.29 18.99 -4.71
CA GLY A 133 -0.37 18.99 -6.01
C GLY A 133 -1.85 19.35 -5.90
N ILE A 134 -2.37 20.08 -6.91
CA ILE A 134 -3.80 20.29 -7.08
C ILE A 134 -4.19 19.60 -8.38
N GLU A 135 -4.96 18.52 -8.25
CA GLU A 135 -5.21 17.59 -9.33
C GLU A 135 -6.69 17.57 -9.74
N GLY A 136 -6.92 17.52 -11.05
CA GLY A 136 -8.24 17.47 -11.64
C GLY A 136 -8.79 16.06 -11.84
N LYS A 137 -9.89 15.97 -12.60
CA LYS A 137 -10.63 14.73 -12.86
C LYS A 137 -9.82 13.67 -13.61
N ASP A 138 -8.80 14.06 -14.35
CA ASP A 138 -7.99 13.14 -15.16
C ASP A 138 -6.75 12.61 -14.46
N TYR A 139 -6.51 13.05 -13.24
CA TYR A 139 -5.38 12.57 -12.43
C TYR A 139 -5.52 11.07 -12.13
N VAL A 140 -4.52 10.30 -12.55
CA VAL A 140 -4.41 8.87 -12.22
C VAL A 140 -3.71 8.73 -10.89
N VAL A 141 -4.45 8.26 -9.89
CA VAL A 141 -3.97 8.12 -8.51
C VAL A 141 -2.80 7.14 -8.44
N GLN A 142 -1.79 7.50 -7.68
CA GLN A 142 -0.60 6.67 -7.47
C GLN A 142 -0.66 6.00 -6.09
N ASP A 143 0.00 4.84 -5.99
CA ASP A 143 0.09 4.10 -4.72
C ASP A 143 0.77 4.95 -3.63
N GLY A 144 0.11 5.05 -2.48
CA GLY A 144 0.59 5.85 -1.35
C GLY A 144 0.27 7.35 -1.44
N ASP A 145 -0.49 7.83 -2.44
CA ASP A 145 -0.93 9.22 -2.46
C ASP A 145 -1.74 9.57 -1.20
N ILE A 146 -1.40 10.68 -0.54
CA ILE A 146 -2.20 11.26 0.53
C ILE A 146 -3.10 12.30 -0.11
N MET A 147 -4.42 12.13 0.04
CA MET A 147 -5.41 12.87 -0.76
C MET A 147 -6.48 13.55 0.09
N HIS A 148 -6.77 14.80 -0.26
CA HIS A 148 -7.94 15.53 0.24
C HIS A 148 -8.85 15.87 -0.95
N PHE A 149 -10.04 15.29 -0.95
CA PHE A 149 -11.02 15.54 -2.02
C PHE A 149 -11.86 16.79 -1.73
N ARG A 150 -11.98 17.66 -2.73
CA ARG A 150 -12.90 18.80 -2.72
C ARG A 150 -14.07 18.46 -3.65
N PHE A 151 -15.25 18.47 -3.11
CA PHE A 151 -16.49 18.12 -3.81
C PHE A 151 -17.62 19.06 -3.41
N ASN A 152 -18.64 19.11 -4.26
CA ASN A 152 -19.88 19.83 -3.99
C ASN A 152 -21.06 18.86 -4.15
N VAL A 153 -21.94 18.81 -3.16
CA VAL A 153 -23.13 17.94 -3.12
C VAL A 153 -24.37 18.80 -3.23
#